data_9e44c34fbc7fd8eeb6e0fc9b8a8a9071
#
_entry.id   9e44c34fbc7fd8eeb6e0fc9b8a8a9071
#
_cell.length_a   1.000
_cell.length_b   1.000
_cell.length_c   1.000
_cell.angle_alpha   90.00
_cell.angle_beta   90.00
_cell.angle_gamma   90.00
#
_symmetry.space_group_name_H-M   'P 1'
#
loop_
_entity.id
_entity.type
_entity.pdbx_description
1 polymer ?
#
loop_
_entity_poly.entity_id
_entity_poly.type
_entity_poly.pdbx_seq_one_letter_code
_entity_poly.pdbx_strand_id
1 'polypeptide(L)'
;MDLHQLPPSPSPGLVNLIVEIPAGSRNKYEYLAEAGVMVLDRVMHSSVRYPFDYGFIPNTKAEDGSPLDAMVIMAEPTFASCLIKARPIGVLDLHDRGAYDGKILCVPDADPRQDEISSIRQIAASQLEEVAEFFRTYRTLQGGVVSIDGWRDVDAVQPLLDSCINAAN
;
A
#
# COMPACT_ATOMS: atom_id res chain seq x y z
N MET A 1 17.60 11.49 7.06
CA MET A 1 16.24 12.04 6.75
C MET A 1 15.24 10.98 7.11
N ASP A 2 14.27 11.31 7.94
CA ASP A 2 13.20 10.37 8.28
C ASP A 2 12.12 10.41 7.16
N LEU A 3 11.92 9.26 6.51
CA LEU A 3 10.98 9.14 5.39
C LEU A 3 9.52 9.32 5.83
N HIS A 4 9.20 9.04 7.11
CA HIS A 4 7.86 9.29 7.66
C HIS A 4 7.49 10.78 7.70
N GLN A 5 8.48 11.68 7.70
CA GLN A 5 8.27 13.12 7.76
C GLN A 5 8.09 13.79 6.40
N LEU A 6 8.15 13.04 5.32
CA LEU A 6 7.85 13.57 3.99
C LEU A 6 6.37 13.95 3.90
N PRO A 7 6.00 14.94 3.05
CA PRO A 7 4.58 15.26 2.87
C PRO A 7 3.81 14.05 2.29
N PRO A 8 2.56 13.81 2.73
CA PRO A 8 1.76 12.69 2.23
C PRO A 8 1.35 12.87 0.77
N SER A 9 1.30 14.11 0.29
CA SER A 9 0.91 14.46 -1.06
C SER A 9 1.89 15.47 -1.66
N PRO A 10 2.35 15.26 -2.91
CA PRO A 10 3.16 16.24 -3.62
C PRO A 10 2.32 17.34 -4.27
N SER A 11 1.05 17.04 -4.59
CA SER A 11 0.07 17.95 -5.23
C SER A 11 -1.33 17.34 -5.13
N PRO A 12 -2.41 18.14 -5.36
CA PRO A 12 -3.77 17.64 -5.34
C PRO A 12 -3.96 16.42 -6.28
N GLY A 13 -4.64 15.39 -5.76
CA GLY A 13 -4.92 14.16 -6.52
C GLY A 13 -3.78 13.15 -6.56
N LEU A 14 -2.60 13.47 -6.02
CA LEU A 14 -1.47 12.55 -5.91
C LEU A 14 -1.12 12.28 -4.45
N VAL A 15 -0.49 11.13 -4.22
CA VAL A 15 0.14 10.76 -2.95
C VAL A 15 1.63 10.48 -3.17
N ASN A 16 2.43 10.69 -2.15
CA ASN A 16 3.77 10.15 -2.06
C ASN A 16 3.69 8.74 -1.46
N LEU A 17 4.26 7.77 -2.13
CA LEU A 17 4.36 6.39 -1.65
C LEU A 17 5.83 6.02 -1.51
N ILE A 18 6.22 5.61 -0.31
CA ILE A 18 7.56 5.06 -0.05
C ILE A 18 7.46 3.55 -0.15
N VAL A 19 8.16 2.98 -1.12
CA VAL A 19 8.18 1.53 -1.30
C VAL A 19 9.00 0.87 -0.20
N GLU A 20 8.42 -0.10 0.48
CA GLU A 20 9.14 -1.01 1.38
C GLU A 20 9.43 -2.34 0.70
N ILE A 21 8.45 -2.86 -0.03
CA ILE A 21 8.47 -4.22 -0.58
C ILE A 21 8.20 -4.16 -2.08
N PRO A 22 9.20 -4.41 -2.93
CA PRO A 22 9.00 -4.50 -4.38
C PRO A 22 8.11 -5.70 -4.76
N ALA A 23 7.35 -5.56 -5.83
CA ALA A 23 6.54 -6.65 -6.41
C ALA A 23 7.40 -7.90 -6.65
N GLY A 24 6.81 -9.07 -6.43
CA GLY A 24 7.49 -10.36 -6.57
C GLY A 24 8.36 -10.75 -5.37
N SER A 25 8.50 -9.91 -4.35
CA SER A 25 9.26 -10.24 -3.15
C SER A 25 8.50 -11.21 -2.25
N ARG A 26 9.23 -12.13 -1.62
CA ARG A 26 8.79 -12.92 -0.45
C ARG A 26 9.29 -12.34 0.86
N ASN A 27 10.22 -11.39 0.79
CA ASN A 27 10.73 -10.71 1.97
C ASN A 27 9.81 -9.54 2.31
N LYS A 28 9.40 -9.45 3.56
CA LYS A 28 8.75 -8.27 4.11
C LYS A 28 9.83 -7.38 4.72
N TYR A 29 9.92 -6.18 4.20
CA TYR A 29 10.77 -5.13 4.74
C TYR A 29 9.92 -4.08 5.44
N GLU A 30 10.49 -3.41 6.42
CA GLU A 30 9.88 -2.28 7.12
C GLU A 30 10.91 -1.15 7.25
N TYR A 31 10.46 0.08 7.18
CA TYR A 31 11.31 1.24 7.40
C TYR A 31 11.46 1.50 8.90
N LEU A 32 12.69 1.39 9.41
CA LEU A 32 13.04 1.72 10.79
C LEU A 32 13.47 3.19 10.87
N ALA A 33 12.53 4.07 11.23
CA ALA A 33 12.71 5.53 11.24
C ALA A 33 13.87 5.98 12.13
N GLU A 34 14.03 5.36 13.30
CA GLU A 34 15.08 5.69 14.29
C GLU A 34 16.49 5.52 13.73
N ALA A 35 16.68 4.54 12.83
CA ALA A 35 17.95 4.26 12.18
C ALA A 35 18.02 4.79 10.74
N GLY A 36 16.90 5.17 10.15
CA GLY A 36 16.82 5.64 8.76
C GLY A 36 17.12 4.55 7.72
N VAL A 37 16.84 3.28 8.04
CA VAL A 37 17.15 2.13 7.17
C VAL A 37 15.96 1.23 6.97
N MET A 38 16.00 0.45 5.89
CA MET A 38 15.09 -0.66 5.66
C MET A 38 15.60 -1.89 6.40
N VAL A 39 14.72 -2.57 7.15
CA VAL A 39 15.04 -3.81 7.84
C VAL A 39 14.24 -4.97 7.27
N LEU A 40 14.81 -6.16 7.27
CA LEU A 40 14.07 -7.39 6.96
C LEU A 40 13.26 -7.77 8.20
N ASP A 41 11.93 -7.55 8.16
CA ASP A 41 11.02 -7.97 9.22
C ASP A 41 10.88 -9.51 9.21
N ARG A 42 10.52 -10.08 8.07
CA ARG A 42 10.34 -11.53 7.93
C ARG A 42 10.35 -11.97 6.47
N VAL A 43 10.52 -13.26 6.28
CA VAL A 43 10.31 -13.94 4.99
C VAL A 43 8.93 -14.62 5.03
N MET A 44 8.12 -14.48 3.99
CA MET A 44 6.82 -15.15 3.90
C MET A 44 6.97 -16.67 4.07
N HIS A 45 6.17 -17.25 4.96
CA HIS A 45 6.21 -18.69 5.22
C HIS A 45 5.58 -19.50 4.09
N SER A 46 4.64 -18.89 3.33
CA SER A 46 4.01 -19.48 2.14
C SER A 46 4.79 -19.11 0.87
N SER A 47 4.36 -19.68 -0.27
CA SER A 47 4.93 -19.37 -1.58
C SER A 47 4.41 -18.05 -2.19
N VAL A 48 3.47 -17.36 -1.54
CA VAL A 48 2.90 -16.10 -2.02
C VAL A 48 3.97 -15.01 -2.10
N ARG A 49 3.78 -14.09 -3.03
CA ARG A 49 4.65 -12.93 -3.26
C ARG A 49 3.79 -11.68 -3.32
N TYR A 50 4.35 -10.54 -2.94
CA TYR A 50 3.66 -9.26 -3.10
C TYR A 50 3.30 -9.04 -4.56
N PRO A 51 2.01 -8.82 -4.90
CA PRO A 51 1.59 -8.71 -6.31
C PRO A 51 1.99 -7.39 -6.94
N PHE A 52 2.08 -6.32 -6.14
CA PHE A 52 2.48 -4.98 -6.56
C PHE A 52 3.56 -4.42 -5.63
N ASP A 53 4.22 -3.33 -6.03
CA ASP A 53 5.07 -2.58 -5.13
C ASP A 53 4.22 -2.08 -3.95
N TYR A 54 4.68 -2.33 -2.75
CA TYR A 54 3.95 -2.09 -1.52
C TYR A 54 4.78 -1.23 -0.57
N GLY A 55 4.13 -0.35 0.14
CA GLY A 55 4.77 0.51 1.12
C GLY A 55 3.75 1.41 1.81
N PHE A 56 4.17 2.58 2.20
CA PHE A 56 3.35 3.48 3.01
C PHE A 56 3.27 4.91 2.45
N ILE A 57 2.23 5.62 2.84
CA ILE A 57 2.08 7.06 2.61
C ILE A 57 2.67 7.78 3.84
N PRO A 58 3.71 8.62 3.67
CA PRO A 58 4.36 9.30 4.79
C PRO A 58 3.41 10.30 5.46
N ASN A 59 3.73 10.64 6.71
CA ASN A 59 2.97 11.58 7.54
C ASN A 59 1.47 11.23 7.64
N THR A 60 1.19 9.94 7.76
CA THR A 60 -0.15 9.38 8.01
C THR A 60 -0.08 8.43 9.20
N LYS A 61 -1.23 8.17 9.82
CA LYS A 61 -1.36 7.20 10.91
C LYS A 61 -2.67 6.43 10.77
N ALA A 62 -2.56 5.15 10.50
CA ALA A 62 -3.69 4.22 10.44
C ALA A 62 -4.16 3.81 11.84
N GLU A 63 -5.23 3.02 11.90
CA GLU A 63 -5.88 2.62 13.16
C GLU A 63 -4.96 1.79 14.06
N ASP A 64 -4.06 0.99 13.48
CA ASP A 64 -3.06 0.20 14.20
C ASP A 64 -1.84 1.01 14.67
N GLY A 65 -1.78 2.31 14.35
CA GLY A 65 -0.71 3.22 14.72
C GLY A 65 0.45 3.30 13.71
N SER A 66 0.47 2.45 12.67
CA SER A 66 1.43 2.51 11.58
C SER A 66 1.03 3.55 10.52
N PRO A 67 1.93 3.95 9.62
CA PRO A 67 1.54 4.75 8.45
C PRO A 67 0.51 4.01 7.58
N LEU A 68 -0.30 4.77 6.83
CA LEU A 68 -1.29 4.22 5.92
C LEU A 68 -0.60 3.47 4.76
N ASP A 69 -0.94 2.21 4.61
CA ASP A 69 -0.39 1.35 3.57
C ASP A 69 -0.97 1.66 2.18
N ALA A 70 -0.11 1.54 1.17
CA ALA A 70 -0.53 1.67 -0.21
C ALA A 70 0.25 0.73 -1.12
N MET A 71 -0.36 0.42 -2.26
CA MET A 71 0.21 -0.37 -3.35
C MET A 71 0.24 0.46 -4.62
N VAL A 72 1.22 0.19 -5.49
CA VAL A 72 1.27 0.83 -6.81
C VAL A 72 1.50 -0.21 -7.91
N ILE A 73 0.67 -0.14 -8.95
CA ILE A 73 0.74 -1.02 -10.12
C ILE A 73 1.88 -0.54 -11.02
N MET A 74 3.01 -1.22 -10.97
CA MET A 74 4.19 -0.92 -11.78
C MET A 74 4.35 -1.96 -12.90
N ALA A 75 4.84 -1.53 -14.06
CA ALA A 75 5.21 -2.45 -15.15
C ALA A 75 6.45 -3.29 -14.78
N GLU A 76 7.40 -2.66 -14.09
CA GLU A 76 8.59 -3.29 -13.53
C GLU A 76 8.67 -2.94 -12.04
N PRO A 77 9.05 -3.88 -11.15
CA PRO A 77 9.25 -3.59 -9.75
C PRO A 77 10.28 -2.49 -9.53
N THR A 78 10.04 -1.62 -8.56
CA THR A 78 11.04 -0.65 -8.11
C THR A 78 11.96 -1.27 -7.05
N PHE A 79 12.41 -0.48 -6.10
CA PHE A 79 13.31 -0.92 -5.03
C PHE A 79 12.90 -0.32 -3.68
N ALA A 80 13.29 -0.94 -2.59
CA ALA A 80 13.00 -0.45 -1.26
C ALA A 80 13.59 0.96 -1.02
N SER A 81 12.81 1.83 -0.39
CA SER A 81 13.04 3.27 -0.20
C SER A 81 12.83 4.13 -1.46
N CYS A 82 12.29 3.58 -2.55
CA CYS A 82 11.90 4.38 -3.70
C CYS A 82 10.68 5.25 -3.34
N LEU A 83 10.77 6.55 -3.61
CA LEU A 83 9.64 7.47 -3.52
C LEU A 83 8.92 7.51 -4.87
N ILE A 84 7.66 7.11 -4.88
CA ILE A 84 6.80 7.16 -6.05
C ILE A 84 5.72 8.22 -5.84
N LYS A 85 5.57 9.15 -6.80
CA LYS A 85 4.37 9.98 -6.92
C LYS A 85 3.31 9.15 -7.61
N ALA A 86 2.21 8.91 -6.93
CA ALA A 86 1.20 7.97 -7.39
C ALA A 86 -0.21 8.58 -7.34
N ARG A 87 -1.03 8.21 -8.29
CA ARG A 87 -2.45 8.58 -8.34
C ARG A 87 -3.28 7.46 -7.72
N PRO A 88 -3.98 7.70 -6.60
CA PRO A 88 -4.86 6.72 -6.00
C PRO A 88 -6.07 6.43 -6.90
N ILE A 89 -6.48 5.16 -6.95
CA ILE A 89 -7.62 4.71 -7.78
C ILE A 89 -8.67 3.93 -7.00
N GLY A 90 -8.40 3.55 -5.76
CA GLY A 90 -9.37 2.86 -4.90
C GLY A 90 -8.75 2.36 -3.60
N VAL A 91 -9.56 1.67 -2.81
CA VAL A 91 -9.21 1.14 -1.48
C VAL A 91 -9.62 -0.31 -1.37
N LEU A 92 -8.73 -1.17 -0.93
CA LEU A 92 -9.06 -2.50 -0.42
C LEU A 92 -9.38 -2.39 1.07
N ASP A 93 -10.61 -2.67 1.44
CA ASP A 93 -11.02 -2.76 2.83
C ASP A 93 -10.76 -4.16 3.37
N LEU A 94 -10.00 -4.24 4.44
CA LEU A 94 -9.73 -5.48 5.14
C LEU A 94 -9.58 -5.26 6.65
N HIS A 95 -9.66 -6.34 7.40
CA HIS A 95 -9.36 -6.37 8.82
C HIS A 95 -8.28 -7.40 9.10
N ASP A 96 -7.19 -6.98 9.75
CA ASP A 96 -6.14 -7.86 10.26
C ASP A 96 -6.30 -8.00 11.77
N ARG A 97 -6.54 -9.23 12.26
CA ARG A 97 -6.79 -9.50 13.68
C ARG A 97 -7.95 -8.68 14.27
N GLY A 98 -8.94 -8.35 13.44
CA GLY A 98 -10.11 -7.59 13.83
C GLY A 98 -9.96 -6.06 13.81
N ALA A 99 -8.78 -5.51 13.54
CA ALA A 99 -8.55 -4.09 13.32
C ALA A 99 -8.70 -3.74 11.84
N TYR A 100 -9.35 -2.62 11.53
CA TYR A 100 -9.43 -2.12 10.16
C TYR A 100 -8.04 -1.76 9.63
N ASP A 101 -7.74 -2.21 8.42
CA ASP A 101 -6.44 -2.07 7.79
C ASP A 101 -6.60 -1.85 6.27
N GLY A 102 -7.14 -0.67 5.91
CA GLY A 102 -7.38 -0.29 4.51
C GLY A 102 -6.08 -0.10 3.74
N LYS A 103 -6.06 -0.58 2.49
CA LYS A 103 -4.90 -0.45 1.58
C LYS A 103 -5.28 0.38 0.37
N ILE A 104 -4.58 1.49 0.14
CA ILE A 104 -4.81 2.30 -1.07
C ILE A 104 -4.14 1.62 -2.27
N LEU A 105 -4.87 1.52 -3.38
CA LEU A 105 -4.32 1.10 -4.67
C LEU A 105 -4.08 2.33 -5.53
N CYS A 106 -2.87 2.40 -6.11
CA CYS A 106 -2.43 3.51 -6.94
C CYS A 106 -1.89 3.05 -8.29
N VAL A 107 -1.79 4.01 -9.22
CA VAL A 107 -0.98 3.93 -10.43
C VAL A 107 0.11 5.01 -10.39
N PRO A 108 1.31 4.78 -10.96
CA PRO A 108 2.37 5.79 -10.95
C PRO A 108 2.01 6.98 -11.85
N ASP A 109 2.29 8.19 -11.38
CA ASP A 109 2.08 9.42 -12.15
C ASP A 109 3.08 9.56 -13.32
N ALA A 110 4.21 8.87 -13.24
CA ALA A 110 5.28 8.94 -14.23
C ALA A 110 5.13 7.96 -15.41
N ASP A 111 4.11 7.12 -15.45
CA ASP A 111 3.90 6.14 -16.52
C ASP A 111 2.76 6.58 -17.46
N PRO A 112 3.06 7.12 -18.66
CA PRO A 112 2.04 7.62 -19.59
C PRO A 112 1.07 6.52 -20.07
N ARG A 113 1.43 5.24 -19.94
CA ARG A 113 0.52 4.12 -20.28
C ARG A 113 -0.63 3.98 -19.30
N GLN A 114 -0.53 4.62 -18.14
CA GLN A 114 -1.53 4.58 -17.09
C GLN A 114 -2.25 5.93 -16.85
N ASP A 115 -2.01 6.92 -17.72
CA ASP A 115 -2.59 8.27 -17.57
C ASP A 115 -4.12 8.28 -17.53
N GLU A 116 -4.76 7.36 -18.27
CA GLU A 116 -6.22 7.25 -18.34
C GLU A 116 -6.85 6.48 -17.19
N ILE A 117 -6.03 5.83 -16.32
CA ILE A 117 -6.54 5.05 -15.18
C ILE A 117 -6.82 5.99 -14.01
N SER A 118 -8.08 6.09 -13.63
CA SER A 118 -8.55 6.94 -12.53
C SER A 118 -9.51 6.24 -11.56
N SER A 119 -9.79 4.95 -11.79
CA SER A 119 -10.76 4.16 -11.01
C SER A 119 -10.35 2.69 -11.03
N ILE A 120 -10.63 1.98 -9.94
CA ILE A 120 -10.41 0.51 -9.88
C ILE A 120 -11.23 -0.25 -10.92
N ARG A 121 -12.32 0.33 -11.42
CA ARG A 121 -13.17 -0.28 -12.45
C ARG A 121 -12.45 -0.47 -13.79
N GLN A 122 -11.32 0.21 -13.97
CA GLN A 122 -10.46 0.09 -15.15
C GLN A 122 -9.37 -0.97 -14.99
N ILE A 123 -9.26 -1.56 -13.78
CA ILE A 123 -8.34 -2.66 -13.50
C ILE A 123 -9.05 -3.99 -13.73
N ALA A 124 -8.34 -4.95 -14.29
CA ALA A 124 -8.89 -6.28 -14.51
C ALA A 124 -9.34 -6.91 -13.19
N ALA A 125 -10.55 -7.46 -13.16
CA ALA A 125 -11.10 -8.08 -11.96
C ALA A 125 -10.21 -9.19 -11.39
N SER A 126 -9.51 -9.94 -12.26
CA SER A 126 -8.54 -10.96 -11.86
C SER A 126 -7.33 -10.39 -11.10
N GLN A 127 -6.86 -9.18 -11.45
CA GLN A 127 -5.77 -8.52 -10.71
C GLN A 127 -6.23 -8.05 -9.33
N LEU A 128 -7.45 -7.50 -9.23
CA LEU A 128 -8.03 -7.11 -7.95
C LEU A 128 -8.25 -8.31 -7.03
N GLU A 129 -8.69 -9.44 -7.59
CA GLU A 129 -8.86 -10.68 -6.82
C GLU A 129 -7.51 -11.28 -6.40
N GLU A 130 -6.48 -11.22 -7.24
CA GLU A 130 -5.12 -11.64 -6.88
C GLU A 130 -4.60 -10.90 -5.65
N VAL A 131 -4.81 -9.58 -5.59
CA VAL A 131 -4.43 -8.76 -4.43
C VAL A 131 -5.23 -9.16 -3.20
N ALA A 132 -6.54 -9.31 -3.33
CA ALA A 132 -7.41 -9.71 -2.22
C ALA A 132 -7.01 -11.10 -1.68
N GLU A 133 -6.74 -12.06 -2.57
CA GLU A 133 -6.30 -13.40 -2.19
C GLU A 133 -4.91 -13.39 -1.53
N PHE A 134 -3.98 -12.56 -2.02
CA PHE A 134 -2.69 -12.39 -1.36
C PHE A 134 -2.88 -12.01 0.12
N PHE A 135 -3.65 -10.97 0.42
CA PHE A 135 -3.87 -10.54 1.81
C PHE A 135 -4.68 -11.55 2.63
N ARG A 136 -5.62 -12.26 2.02
CA ARG A 136 -6.39 -13.32 2.69
C ARG A 136 -5.49 -14.44 3.19
N THR A 137 -4.42 -14.73 2.47
CA THR A 137 -3.60 -15.93 2.70
C THR A 137 -2.17 -15.67 3.21
N TYR A 138 -1.65 -14.44 3.06
CA TYR A 138 -0.23 -14.15 3.32
C TYR A 138 0.22 -14.43 4.77
N ARG A 139 -0.70 -14.39 5.74
CA ARG A 139 -0.44 -14.68 7.17
C ARG A 139 -0.95 -16.05 7.64
N THR A 140 -1.60 -16.85 6.80
CA THR A 140 -2.25 -18.10 7.21
C THR A 140 -1.27 -19.07 7.89
N LEU A 141 -0.08 -19.28 7.33
CA LEU A 141 0.94 -20.16 7.92
C LEU A 141 1.61 -19.58 9.18
N GLN A 142 1.35 -18.33 9.49
CA GLN A 142 1.80 -17.64 10.72
C GLN A 142 0.70 -17.57 11.77
N GLY A 143 -0.45 -18.22 11.55
CA GLY A 143 -1.60 -18.20 12.45
C GLY A 143 -2.38 -16.88 12.43
N GLY A 144 -2.13 -16.01 11.48
CA GLY A 144 -2.88 -14.76 11.29
C GLY A 144 -4.17 -14.99 10.51
N VAL A 145 -5.20 -14.22 10.84
CA VAL A 145 -6.49 -14.21 10.13
C VAL A 145 -6.74 -12.83 9.60
N VAL A 146 -6.92 -12.73 8.29
CA VAL A 146 -7.31 -11.50 7.59
C VAL A 146 -8.66 -11.73 6.92
N SER A 147 -9.60 -10.83 7.16
CA SER A 147 -10.88 -10.79 6.44
C SER A 147 -10.86 -9.68 5.42
N ILE A 148 -11.35 -9.97 4.23
CA ILE A 148 -11.47 -9.01 3.12
C ILE A 148 -12.93 -8.58 3.01
N ASP A 149 -13.18 -7.29 3.15
CA ASP A 149 -14.53 -6.73 3.01
C ASP A 149 -14.84 -6.36 1.56
N GLY A 150 -13.81 -6.06 0.77
CA GLY A 150 -13.91 -5.79 -0.65
C GLY A 150 -13.21 -4.51 -1.09
N TRP A 151 -13.46 -4.15 -2.35
CA TRP A 151 -12.89 -2.96 -2.97
C TRP A 151 -13.89 -1.80 -2.98
N ARG A 152 -13.42 -0.61 -2.64
CA ARG A 152 -14.13 0.66 -2.89
C ARG A 152 -13.40 1.46 -3.95
N ASP A 153 -14.15 2.23 -4.72
CA ASP A 153 -13.62 3.08 -5.79
C ASP A 153 -12.90 4.32 -5.26
N VAL A 154 -12.38 5.13 -6.14
CA VAL A 154 -11.54 6.32 -5.86
C VAL A 154 -12.19 7.33 -4.90
N ASP A 155 -13.51 7.44 -4.85
CA ASP A 155 -14.25 8.31 -3.94
C ASP A 155 -14.04 7.96 -2.44
N ALA A 156 -13.64 6.73 -2.16
CA ALA A 156 -13.31 6.29 -0.80
C ALA A 156 -11.89 6.70 -0.34
N VAL A 157 -11.02 7.09 -1.25
CA VAL A 157 -9.61 7.37 -0.95
C VAL A 157 -9.45 8.61 -0.07
N GLN A 158 -10.04 9.75 -0.49
CA GLN A 158 -9.81 11.01 0.21
C GLN A 158 -10.29 10.98 1.66
N PRO A 159 -11.49 10.45 1.99
CA PRO A 159 -11.91 10.34 3.40
C PRO A 159 -10.97 9.50 4.25
N LEU A 160 -10.44 8.39 3.71
CA LEU A 160 -9.47 7.54 4.42
C LEU A 160 -8.14 8.28 4.63
N LEU A 161 -7.63 8.92 3.60
CA LEU A 161 -6.37 9.68 3.66
C LEU A 161 -6.46 10.83 4.66
N ASP A 162 -7.54 11.62 4.63
CA ASP A 162 -7.77 12.72 5.56
C ASP A 162 -7.84 12.24 7.01
N SER A 163 -8.52 11.13 7.25
CA SER A 163 -8.59 10.49 8.57
C SER A 163 -7.20 10.13 9.09
N CYS A 164 -6.36 9.53 8.25
CA CYS A 164 -5.00 9.11 8.63
C CYS A 164 -4.04 10.30 8.80
N ILE A 165 -4.17 11.36 7.99
CA ILE A 165 -3.38 12.60 8.15
C ILE A 165 -3.75 13.30 9.47
N ASN A 166 -5.04 13.42 9.79
CA ASN A 166 -5.50 14.04 11.03
C ASN A 166 -5.06 13.26 12.27
N ALA A 167 -4.95 11.94 12.18
CA ALA A 167 -4.48 11.09 13.27
C ALA A 167 -2.96 11.17 13.49
N ALA A 168 -2.20 11.64 12.49
CA ALA A 168 -0.74 11.84 12.58
C ALA A 168 -0.34 13.16 13.24
N ASN A 169 -1.25 14.17 13.21
CA ASN A 169 -1.05 15.50 13.79
C ASN A 169 -1.62 15.58 15.22
#